data_7783f39a28944d7487574766bf1519a1
#
_entry.id   7783f39a28944d7487574766bf1519a1
#
_cell.length_a   1.000
_cell.length_b   1.000
_cell.length_c   1.000
_cell.angle_alpha   90.00
_cell.angle_beta   90.00
_cell.angle_gamma   90.00
#
_symmetry.space_group_name_H-M   'P 1'
#
loop_
_entity.id
_entity.type
_entity.pdbx_description
1 polymer ?
#
loop_
_entity_poly.entity_id
_entity_poly.type
_entity_poly.pdbx_seq_one_letter_code
_entity_poly.pdbx_strand_id
1 'polypeptide(L)'
;MNDLIFVTAYCPTEEQEVALEKCINSVLKCGKHIALISHSHIPIHIQKKCQYYVYDYNNEISDDYNLFGDNFFESNDIKINSIFFQKYFYGFAIYRMFSTASQLAANFGYKKIHHIEYDCELLDETLISEHSALLETYDSILYTDNGNEDGFMFGSLKSFKVESLPDNFKNYNKDFIESEMRRIEPKHLETFTKSLFVNSGNVLFKHDNELTEQKFKKGPKFAIIGRHYNLFYNDRNKTLNVFYRSFTDNPENIVVIVNDDRIVRLNVSPRHWYINRLGIFDEINYVRIDNSKKTLFEKHFDNEFREIFKRKSFITFS
;
A
#
# COMPACT_ATOMS: atom_id res chain seq x y z
N MET A 1 21.98 20.19 9.89
CA MET A 1 20.50 20.07 9.83
C MET A 1 20.16 18.67 10.32
N ASN A 2 19.33 18.54 11.37
CA ASN A 2 19.16 17.23 12.06
C ASN A 2 17.90 16.49 11.66
N ASP A 3 16.96 17.16 10.98
CA ASP A 3 15.63 16.64 10.69
C ASP A 3 15.41 16.44 9.19
N LEU A 4 14.77 15.34 8.83
CA LEU A 4 14.33 15.02 7.48
C LEU A 4 12.81 14.81 7.50
N ILE A 5 12.08 15.52 6.65
CA ILE A 5 10.69 15.20 6.37
C ILE A 5 10.68 14.23 5.18
N PHE A 6 10.01 13.11 5.30
CA PHE A 6 9.81 12.24 4.15
C PHE A 6 8.33 12.08 3.83
N VAL A 7 8.05 12.15 2.53
CA VAL A 7 6.72 12.02 1.97
C VAL A 7 6.66 10.73 1.19
N THR A 8 5.73 9.87 1.53
CA THR A 8 5.45 8.66 0.77
C THR A 8 4.35 8.93 -0.24
N ALA A 9 4.55 8.51 -1.49
CA ALA A 9 3.63 8.84 -2.56
C ALA A 9 3.35 7.66 -3.50
N TYR A 10 2.08 7.55 -3.87
CA TYR A 10 1.60 6.78 -5.01
C TYR A 10 0.56 7.63 -5.74
N CYS A 11 0.96 8.22 -6.85
CA CYS A 11 0.17 9.23 -7.57
C CYS A 11 0.01 8.83 -9.04
N PRO A 12 -0.81 7.81 -9.34
CA PRO A 12 -1.06 7.38 -10.71
C PRO A 12 -2.04 8.30 -11.48
N THR A 13 -2.64 9.30 -10.83
CA THR A 13 -3.61 10.22 -11.43
C THR A 13 -3.21 11.67 -11.20
N GLU A 14 -3.66 12.57 -12.08
CA GLU A 14 -3.43 14.01 -11.97
C GLU A 14 -3.98 14.60 -10.65
N GLU A 15 -5.13 14.13 -10.18
CA GLU A 15 -5.69 14.57 -8.89
C GLU A 15 -4.78 14.25 -7.71
N GLN A 16 -4.14 13.08 -7.74
CA GLN A 16 -3.18 12.68 -6.71
C GLN A 16 -1.87 13.46 -6.83
N GLU A 17 -1.43 13.77 -8.04
CA GLU A 17 -0.27 14.65 -8.25
C GLU A 17 -0.53 16.06 -7.71
N VAL A 18 -1.73 16.61 -7.91
CA VAL A 18 -2.14 17.90 -7.33
C VAL A 18 -2.15 17.85 -5.80
N ALA A 19 -2.61 16.76 -5.20
CA ALA A 19 -2.59 16.60 -3.75
C ALA A 19 -1.15 16.52 -3.23
N LEU A 20 -0.29 15.73 -3.88
CA LEU A 20 1.13 15.66 -3.56
C LEU A 20 1.81 17.04 -3.65
N GLU A 21 1.50 17.81 -4.67
CA GLU A 21 2.08 19.16 -4.81
C GLU A 21 1.67 20.08 -3.65
N LYS A 22 0.41 20.01 -3.20
CA LYS A 22 -0.06 20.75 -2.01
C LYS A 22 0.67 20.28 -0.74
N CYS A 23 0.82 18.96 -0.56
CA CYS A 23 1.60 18.38 0.52
C CYS A 23 3.03 18.92 0.54
N ILE A 24 3.75 18.80 -0.58
CA ILE A 24 5.14 19.28 -0.69
C ILE A 24 5.23 20.78 -0.42
N ASN A 25 4.33 21.59 -0.99
CA ASN A 25 4.32 23.03 -0.75
C ASN A 25 4.06 23.38 0.73
N SER A 26 3.28 22.57 1.44
CA SER A 26 3.01 22.77 2.87
C SER A 26 4.24 22.47 3.71
N VAL A 27 4.94 21.36 3.45
CA VAL A 27 6.11 20.96 4.23
C VAL A 27 7.37 21.79 3.92
N LEU A 28 7.45 22.39 2.74
CA LEU A 28 8.54 23.33 2.40
C LEU A 28 8.64 24.51 3.38
N LYS A 29 7.51 24.95 3.92
CA LYS A 29 7.46 26.07 4.90
C LYS A 29 8.22 25.75 6.20
N CYS A 30 8.38 24.47 6.56
CA CYS A 30 9.13 24.08 7.75
C CYS A 30 10.64 24.31 7.63
N GLY A 31 11.18 24.66 6.46
CA GLY A 31 12.60 24.90 6.24
C GLY A 31 13.50 23.68 6.50
N LYS A 32 12.94 22.46 6.41
CA LYS A 32 13.67 21.20 6.58
C LYS A 32 13.96 20.55 5.23
N HIS A 33 14.91 19.62 5.20
CA HIS A 33 15.11 18.79 4.02
C HIS A 33 13.93 17.84 3.80
N ILE A 34 13.58 17.64 2.53
CA ILE A 34 12.47 16.80 2.13
C ILE A 34 12.99 15.65 1.29
N ALA A 35 12.60 14.43 1.64
CA ALA A 35 12.74 13.24 0.81
C ALA A 35 11.36 12.82 0.29
N LEU A 36 11.19 12.80 -1.02
CA LEU A 36 10.01 12.25 -1.69
C LEU A 36 10.33 10.82 -2.14
N ILE A 37 9.58 9.85 -1.61
CA ILE A 37 9.74 8.44 -1.93
C ILE A 37 8.46 7.96 -2.58
N SER A 38 8.56 7.51 -3.83
CA SER A 38 7.40 7.13 -4.63
C SER A 38 7.63 5.82 -5.37
N HIS A 39 6.57 5.06 -5.54
CA HIS A 39 6.52 3.91 -6.44
C HIS A 39 5.62 4.18 -7.67
N SER A 40 5.31 5.43 -7.94
CA SER A 40 4.77 5.93 -9.20
C SER A 40 5.66 7.04 -9.74
N HIS A 41 5.61 7.27 -11.04
CA HIS A 41 6.32 8.40 -11.63
C HIS A 41 5.72 9.71 -11.13
N ILE A 42 6.56 10.65 -10.72
CA ILE A 42 6.16 11.97 -10.24
C ILE A 42 6.65 13.04 -11.20
N PRO A 43 5.85 14.08 -11.50
CA PRO A 43 6.27 15.19 -12.36
C PRO A 43 7.54 15.89 -11.88
N ILE A 44 8.43 16.21 -12.81
CA ILE A 44 9.75 16.78 -12.52
C ILE A 44 9.70 18.10 -11.73
N HIS A 45 8.64 18.90 -11.91
CA HIS A 45 8.48 20.16 -11.18
C HIS A 45 8.24 19.95 -9.68
N ILE A 46 7.61 18.82 -9.30
CA ILE A 46 7.43 18.42 -7.90
C ILE A 46 8.75 17.84 -7.35
N GLN A 47 9.41 16.96 -8.13
CA GLN A 47 10.69 16.38 -7.73
C GLN A 47 11.73 17.45 -7.38
N LYS A 48 11.83 18.52 -8.19
CA LYS A 48 12.77 19.63 -7.99
C LYS A 48 12.55 20.43 -6.71
N LYS A 49 11.42 20.30 -6.06
CA LYS A 49 11.13 20.95 -4.75
C LYS A 49 11.75 20.18 -3.58
N CYS A 50 12.18 18.93 -3.79
CA CYS A 50 12.70 18.05 -2.75
C CYS A 50 14.23 17.93 -2.84
N GLN A 51 14.92 17.78 -1.68
CA GLN A 51 16.35 17.48 -1.65
C GLN A 51 16.64 16.10 -2.21
N TYR A 52 15.76 15.16 -1.93
CA TYR A 52 15.90 13.78 -2.38
C TYR A 52 14.62 13.33 -3.05
N TYR A 53 14.77 12.67 -4.19
CA TYR A 53 13.69 11.96 -4.84
C TYR A 53 14.13 10.53 -5.09
N VAL A 54 13.35 9.59 -4.62
CA VAL A 54 13.56 8.16 -4.83
C VAL A 54 12.34 7.60 -5.55
N TYR A 55 12.55 7.11 -6.75
CA TYR A 55 11.56 6.35 -7.49
C TYR A 55 11.88 4.87 -7.36
N ASP A 56 11.07 4.17 -6.57
CA ASP A 56 11.21 2.74 -6.35
C ASP A 56 10.30 1.97 -7.31
N TYR A 57 10.78 1.79 -8.53
CA TYR A 57 10.04 1.06 -9.57
C TYR A 57 9.87 -0.44 -9.25
N ASN A 58 10.69 -1.00 -8.33
CA ASN A 58 10.53 -2.39 -7.86
C ASN A 58 9.51 -2.52 -6.72
N ASN A 59 8.93 -1.42 -6.26
CA ASN A 59 7.85 -1.44 -5.28
C ASN A 59 6.50 -1.68 -5.98
N GLU A 60 6.51 -2.51 -7.01
CA GLU A 60 5.29 -2.96 -7.66
C GLU A 60 4.67 -4.10 -6.87
N ILE A 61 3.42 -3.89 -6.52
CA ILE A 61 2.58 -4.85 -5.80
C ILE A 61 2.46 -6.17 -6.56
N SER A 62 2.66 -6.15 -7.89
CA SER A 62 2.40 -7.27 -8.78
C SER A 62 3.44 -8.38 -8.78
N ASP A 63 4.70 -8.10 -8.45
CA ASP A 63 5.78 -9.08 -8.61
C ASP A 63 6.05 -9.95 -7.36
N ASP A 64 5.54 -9.55 -6.20
CA ASP A 64 5.78 -10.26 -4.93
C ASP A 64 4.70 -11.30 -4.55
N TYR A 65 3.82 -11.65 -5.46
CA TYR A 65 2.78 -12.68 -5.23
C TYR A 65 3.32 -14.10 -4.98
N ASN A 66 4.56 -14.35 -5.35
CA ASN A 66 5.23 -15.63 -5.03
C ASN A 66 5.54 -15.81 -3.53
N LEU A 67 5.37 -14.75 -2.71
CA LEU A 67 5.58 -14.79 -1.27
C LEU A 67 4.59 -15.71 -0.52
N PHE A 68 3.47 -16.03 -1.12
CA PHE A 68 2.37 -16.66 -0.41
C PHE A 68 2.28 -18.17 -0.50
N GLY A 69 3.02 -18.77 -1.40
CA GLY A 69 2.99 -20.22 -1.60
C GLY A 69 1.57 -20.77 -1.85
N ASP A 70 1.51 -22.02 -2.19
CA ASP A 70 0.28 -22.74 -2.56
C ASP A 70 -0.79 -22.80 -1.45
N ASN A 71 -0.40 -22.66 -0.19
CA ASN A 71 -1.30 -22.82 0.98
C ASN A 71 -2.27 -21.66 1.18
N PHE A 72 -2.00 -20.51 0.59
CA PHE A 72 -2.86 -19.33 0.72
C PHE A 72 -4.24 -19.53 0.09
N PHE A 73 -4.33 -20.33 -0.95
CA PHE A 73 -5.57 -20.57 -1.68
C PHE A 73 -6.34 -21.83 -1.23
N GLU A 74 -5.77 -22.61 -0.31
CA GLU A 74 -6.41 -23.82 0.21
C GLU A 74 -7.41 -23.55 1.35
N SER A 75 -7.41 -22.35 1.93
CA SER A 75 -8.36 -22.02 2.99
C SER A 75 -9.76 -21.84 2.43
N ASN A 76 -10.77 -22.45 3.06
CA ASN A 76 -12.17 -22.37 2.65
C ASN A 76 -12.80 -20.98 2.88
N ASP A 77 -12.09 -20.04 3.48
CA ASP A 77 -12.60 -18.71 3.78
C ASP A 77 -12.04 -17.66 2.80
N ILE A 78 -12.58 -17.70 1.59
CA ILE A 78 -12.21 -16.84 0.48
C ILE A 78 -12.38 -15.34 0.80
N LYS A 79 -13.32 -14.96 1.66
CA LYS A 79 -13.54 -13.55 2.06
C LYS A 79 -12.42 -13.01 2.92
N ILE A 80 -11.97 -13.78 3.90
CA ILE A 80 -10.86 -13.38 4.79
C ILE A 80 -9.59 -13.27 3.98
N ASN A 81 -9.36 -14.21 3.08
CA ASN A 81 -8.19 -14.20 2.21
C ASN A 81 -8.14 -13.00 1.26
N SER A 82 -9.28 -12.53 0.75
CA SER A 82 -9.34 -11.37 -0.14
C SER A 82 -9.01 -10.06 0.57
N ILE A 83 -9.53 -9.88 1.79
CA ILE A 83 -9.25 -8.71 2.64
C ILE A 83 -7.78 -8.72 3.08
N PHE A 84 -7.26 -9.88 3.41
CA PHE A 84 -5.87 -10.10 3.77
C PHE A 84 -4.92 -9.70 2.64
N PHE A 85 -5.17 -10.21 1.46
CA PHE A 85 -4.40 -9.97 0.28
C PHE A 85 -4.24 -8.46 -0.01
N GLN A 86 -5.31 -7.69 0.03
CA GLN A 86 -5.26 -6.24 -0.20
C GLN A 86 -4.46 -5.50 0.86
N LYS A 87 -4.76 -5.74 2.12
CA LYS A 87 -4.11 -5.07 3.25
C LYS A 87 -2.61 -5.37 3.31
N TYR A 88 -2.25 -6.56 2.89
CA TYR A 88 -0.91 -7.09 2.91
C TYR A 88 0.03 -6.35 1.96
N PHE A 89 -0.34 -6.18 0.70
CA PHE A 89 0.50 -5.49 -0.28
C PHE A 89 0.68 -4.02 0.03
N TYR A 90 -0.37 -3.38 0.51
CA TYR A 90 -0.30 -1.99 0.95
C TYR A 90 0.69 -1.83 2.12
N GLY A 91 0.65 -2.72 3.10
CA GLY A 91 1.59 -2.75 4.22
C GLY A 91 3.04 -2.95 3.77
N PHE A 92 3.27 -3.82 2.80
CA PHE A 92 4.60 -4.07 2.25
C PHE A 92 5.16 -2.86 1.50
N ALA A 93 4.35 -2.23 0.65
CA ALA A 93 4.75 -1.03 -0.07
C ALA A 93 5.12 0.11 0.89
N ILE A 94 4.33 0.34 1.92
CA ILE A 94 4.62 1.33 2.97
C ILE A 94 5.92 0.97 3.70
N TYR A 95 6.08 -0.28 4.14
CA TYR A 95 7.28 -0.72 4.83
C TYR A 95 8.53 -0.44 3.99
N ARG A 96 8.50 -0.76 2.72
CA ARG A 96 9.63 -0.54 1.81
C ARG A 96 9.96 0.94 1.66
N MET A 97 8.96 1.81 1.54
CA MET A 97 9.16 3.25 1.51
C MET A 97 9.75 3.79 2.82
N PHE A 98 9.28 3.31 3.97
CA PHE A 98 9.85 3.65 5.28
C PHE A 98 11.28 3.16 5.44
N SER A 99 11.59 1.95 5.00
CA SER A 99 12.94 1.41 5.00
C SER A 99 13.87 2.29 4.16
N THR A 100 13.45 2.68 2.97
CA THR A 100 14.20 3.58 2.10
C THR A 100 14.47 4.92 2.76
N ALA A 101 13.45 5.53 3.42
CA ALA A 101 13.60 6.77 4.15
C ALA A 101 14.58 6.64 5.33
N SER A 102 14.49 5.53 6.06
CA SER A 102 15.35 5.26 7.21
C SER A 102 16.81 5.07 6.81
N GLN A 103 17.07 4.34 5.72
CA GLN A 103 18.41 4.16 5.17
C GLN A 103 18.99 5.49 4.66
N LEU A 104 18.19 6.28 3.95
CA LEU A 104 18.60 7.60 3.49
C LEU A 104 18.96 8.49 4.68
N ALA A 105 18.09 8.54 5.69
CA ALA A 105 18.33 9.35 6.88
C ALA A 105 19.60 8.92 7.64
N ALA A 106 19.80 7.63 7.83
CA ALA A 106 20.99 7.09 8.50
C ALA A 106 22.29 7.40 7.71
N ASN A 107 22.26 7.18 6.39
CA ASN A 107 23.43 7.39 5.53
C ASN A 107 23.85 8.86 5.41
N PHE A 108 22.91 9.79 5.47
CA PHE A 108 23.18 11.23 5.42
C PHE A 108 23.29 11.89 6.80
N GLY A 109 23.23 11.09 7.89
CA GLY A 109 23.46 11.56 9.25
C GLY A 109 22.33 12.37 9.88
N TYR A 110 21.10 12.27 9.35
CA TYR A 110 19.93 12.82 9.99
C TYR A 110 19.67 12.12 11.34
N LYS A 111 19.17 12.86 12.31
CA LYS A 111 18.88 12.34 13.64
C LYS A 111 17.39 12.03 13.84
N LYS A 112 16.53 12.76 13.13
CA LYS A 112 15.08 12.69 13.27
C LYS A 112 14.44 12.63 11.89
N ILE A 113 13.39 11.84 11.78
CA ILE A 113 12.56 11.73 10.56
C ILE A 113 11.10 11.98 10.90
N HIS A 114 10.40 12.66 9.99
CA HIS A 114 8.99 12.99 10.11
C HIS A 114 8.27 12.50 8.85
N HIS A 115 7.30 11.61 9.02
CA HIS A 115 6.54 11.04 7.90
C HIS A 115 5.24 11.79 7.66
N ILE A 116 4.97 12.09 6.42
CA ILE A 116 3.69 12.65 5.95
C ILE A 116 3.27 11.89 4.69
N GLU A 117 2.01 11.54 4.58
CA GLU A 117 1.44 10.95 3.37
C GLU A 117 1.18 12.03 2.32
N TYR A 118 1.28 11.66 1.05
CA TYR A 118 1.23 12.59 -0.09
C TYR A 118 -0.06 13.41 -0.19
N ASP A 119 -1.15 12.91 0.38
CA ASP A 119 -2.46 13.55 0.36
C ASP A 119 -2.78 14.39 1.61
N CYS A 120 -1.79 14.55 2.51
CA CYS A 120 -1.92 15.37 3.70
C CYS A 120 -1.29 16.75 3.50
N GLU A 121 -1.79 17.76 4.20
CA GLU A 121 -1.23 19.11 4.22
C GLU A 121 -0.85 19.51 5.65
N LEU A 122 0.39 19.97 5.84
CA LEU A 122 0.86 20.55 7.10
C LEU A 122 0.54 22.04 7.11
N LEU A 123 -0.46 22.46 7.88
CA LEU A 123 -0.93 23.82 7.91
C LEU A 123 -0.21 24.67 8.98
N ASP A 124 0.28 24.03 10.03
CA ASP A 124 1.08 24.64 11.09
C ASP A 124 2.55 24.22 10.93
N GLU A 125 3.39 25.13 10.46
CA GLU A 125 4.81 24.91 10.23
C GLU A 125 5.61 24.62 11.50
N THR A 126 5.09 25.00 12.69
CA THR A 126 5.73 24.78 13.99
C THR A 126 5.65 23.33 14.45
N LEU A 127 4.68 22.57 13.94
CA LEU A 127 4.37 21.20 14.38
C LEU A 127 5.58 20.26 14.24
N ILE A 128 6.36 20.38 13.18
CA ILE A 128 7.59 19.60 12.99
C ILE A 128 8.65 19.96 14.05
N SER A 129 8.77 21.23 14.37
CA SER A 129 9.72 21.70 15.41
C SER A 129 9.28 21.27 16.81
N GLU A 130 7.98 21.26 17.10
CA GLU A 130 7.41 20.72 18.34
C GLU A 130 7.71 19.21 18.45
N HIS A 131 7.50 18.44 17.38
CA HIS A 131 7.85 17.02 17.35
C HIS A 131 9.35 16.80 17.52
N SER A 132 10.19 17.63 16.89
CA SER A 132 11.63 17.54 17.04
C SER A 132 12.07 17.77 18.49
N ALA A 133 11.42 18.70 19.21
CA ALA A 133 11.68 18.91 20.63
C ALA A 133 11.22 17.73 21.49
N LEU A 134 10.05 17.19 21.23
CA LEU A 134 9.53 16.01 21.95
C LEU A 134 10.40 14.76 21.72
N LEU A 135 11.00 14.63 20.55
CA LEU A 135 11.94 13.53 20.25
C LEU A 135 13.27 13.63 21.03
N GLU A 136 13.54 14.67 21.79
CA GLU A 136 14.65 14.64 22.75
C GLU A 136 14.36 13.67 23.91
N THR A 137 13.07 13.53 24.28
CA THR A 137 12.62 12.67 25.39
C THR A 137 12.09 11.32 24.90
N TYR A 138 11.37 11.32 23.80
CA TYR A 138 10.72 10.13 23.24
C TYR A 138 11.48 9.62 22.00
N ASP A 139 11.36 8.33 21.72
CA ASP A 139 11.97 7.70 20.54
C ASP A 139 11.07 7.81 19.31
N SER A 140 9.75 7.85 19.54
CA SER A 140 8.77 8.06 18.50
C SER A 140 7.52 8.79 19.00
N ILE A 141 6.81 9.43 18.06
CA ILE A 141 5.55 10.13 18.29
C ILE A 141 4.54 9.59 17.27
N LEU A 142 3.45 9.04 17.76
CA LEU A 142 2.39 8.44 16.95
C LEU A 142 1.03 9.00 17.36
N TYR A 143 0.13 9.17 16.41
CA TYR A 143 -1.24 9.56 16.66
C TYR A 143 -2.18 8.37 16.59
N THR A 144 -3.12 8.31 17.53
CA THR A 144 -4.11 7.24 17.67
C THR A 144 -5.49 7.84 17.96
N ASP A 145 -6.56 7.08 17.73
CA ASP A 145 -7.95 7.56 17.94
C ASP A 145 -8.23 7.91 19.39
N ASN A 146 -7.57 7.26 20.32
CA ASN A 146 -7.85 7.36 21.74
C ASN A 146 -6.62 7.73 22.59
N GLY A 147 -5.50 8.10 21.95
CA GLY A 147 -4.25 8.47 22.61
C GLY A 147 -3.50 7.30 23.23
N ASN A 148 -3.82 6.07 22.85
CA ASN A 148 -3.11 4.87 23.30
C ASN A 148 -2.73 3.98 22.10
N GLU A 149 -2.02 2.90 22.39
CA GLU A 149 -1.51 2.03 21.33
C GLU A 149 -2.57 1.29 20.50
N ASP A 150 -3.81 1.18 20.94
CA ASP A 150 -4.81 0.34 20.27
C ASP A 150 -5.47 1.00 19.07
N GLY A 151 -5.43 2.32 18.97
CA GLY A 151 -6.08 3.11 17.93
C GLY A 151 -5.11 3.73 16.92
N PHE A 152 -4.16 2.96 16.36
CA PHE A 152 -3.18 3.50 15.40
C PHE A 152 -3.83 4.14 14.17
N MET A 153 -3.44 5.40 13.88
CA MET A 153 -4.01 6.16 12.77
C MET A 153 -3.10 6.16 11.55
N PHE A 154 -3.62 5.63 10.45
CA PHE A 154 -3.04 5.87 9.13
C PHE A 154 -3.33 7.31 8.68
N GLY A 155 -2.46 7.86 7.83
CA GLY A 155 -2.64 9.20 7.29
C GLY A 155 -2.42 10.33 8.30
N SER A 156 -1.76 10.05 9.44
CA SER A 156 -1.34 11.06 10.40
C SER A 156 0.16 11.32 10.33
N LEU A 157 0.59 12.45 10.87
CA LEU A 157 2.00 12.74 11.08
C LEU A 157 2.63 11.71 12.02
N LYS A 158 3.81 11.19 11.68
CA LYS A 158 4.60 10.28 12.52
C LYS A 158 6.03 10.79 12.60
N SER A 159 6.65 10.69 13.78
CA SER A 159 8.00 11.20 13.98
C SER A 159 8.85 10.22 14.77
N PHE A 160 10.13 10.08 14.40
CA PHE A 160 11.02 9.05 14.95
C PHE A 160 12.45 9.59 15.10
N LYS A 161 13.16 9.14 16.14
CA LYS A 161 14.62 9.16 16.15
C LYS A 161 15.16 8.10 15.20
N VAL A 162 16.15 8.46 14.39
CA VAL A 162 16.75 7.52 13.43
C VAL A 162 17.51 6.41 14.17
N GLU A 163 18.16 6.71 15.28
CA GLU A 163 18.90 5.73 16.08
C GLU A 163 18.00 4.67 16.71
N SER A 164 16.77 5.05 17.09
CA SER A 164 15.79 4.15 17.74
C SER A 164 14.98 3.33 16.76
N LEU A 165 15.10 3.57 15.46
CA LEU A 165 14.41 2.76 14.46
C LEU A 165 14.95 1.32 14.47
N PRO A 166 14.06 0.31 14.40
CA PRO A 166 14.48 -1.08 14.30
C PRO A 166 15.47 -1.31 13.16
N ASP A 167 16.44 -2.20 13.36
CA ASP A 167 17.44 -2.52 12.34
C ASP A 167 16.83 -2.99 11.03
N ASN A 168 15.65 -3.61 11.08
CA ASN A 168 14.90 -4.02 9.90
C ASN A 168 14.43 -2.85 9.03
N PHE A 169 14.27 -1.65 9.59
CA PHE A 169 14.03 -0.44 8.80
C PHE A 169 15.32 0.12 8.20
N LYS A 170 16.44 0.00 8.91
CA LYS A 170 17.75 0.46 8.42
C LYS A 170 18.34 -0.50 7.38
N ASN A 171 18.02 -1.78 7.53
CA ASN A 171 18.49 -2.86 6.64
C ASN A 171 17.26 -3.63 6.15
N TYR A 172 16.81 -3.31 4.93
CA TYR A 172 15.70 -4.02 4.31
C TYR A 172 15.97 -5.51 4.29
N ASN A 173 15.16 -6.28 5.01
CA ASN A 173 15.28 -7.74 5.08
C ASN A 173 13.96 -8.37 4.59
N LYS A 174 14.01 -8.91 3.38
CA LYS A 174 12.86 -9.57 2.74
C LYS A 174 12.38 -10.77 3.57
N ASP A 175 13.29 -11.61 4.06
CA ASP A 175 12.98 -12.84 4.80
C ASP A 175 12.28 -12.52 6.14
N PHE A 176 12.68 -11.44 6.80
CA PHE A 176 12.02 -10.99 8.03
C PHE A 176 10.56 -10.61 7.73
N ILE A 177 10.32 -9.86 6.68
CA ILE A 177 8.97 -9.45 6.31
C ILE A 177 8.13 -10.66 5.98
N GLU A 178 8.65 -11.59 5.18
CA GLU A 178 7.96 -12.83 4.85
C GLU A 178 7.61 -13.64 6.09
N SER A 179 8.54 -13.75 7.05
CA SER A 179 8.30 -14.51 8.29
C SER A 179 7.26 -13.86 9.18
N GLU A 180 7.31 -12.53 9.34
CA GLU A 180 6.35 -11.80 10.15
C GLU A 180 4.97 -11.77 9.49
N MET A 181 4.92 -11.63 8.19
CA MET A 181 3.68 -11.63 7.43
C MET A 181 2.97 -12.99 7.44
N ARG A 182 3.71 -14.10 7.46
CA ARG A 182 3.13 -15.44 7.66
C ARG A 182 2.56 -15.67 9.06
N ARG A 183 3.04 -14.92 10.06
CA ARG A 183 2.60 -15.00 11.46
C ARG A 183 1.33 -14.23 11.74
N ILE A 184 0.96 -13.28 10.91
CA ILE A 184 -0.07 -12.29 11.22
C ILE A 184 -1.39 -12.70 10.61
N GLU A 185 -2.41 -12.86 11.46
CA GLU A 185 -3.78 -13.02 11.01
C GLU A 185 -4.28 -11.75 10.28
N PRO A 186 -5.17 -11.88 9.29
CA PRO A 186 -5.66 -10.77 8.45
C PRO A 186 -6.16 -9.54 9.20
N LYS A 187 -6.77 -9.75 10.37
CA LYS A 187 -7.29 -8.68 11.24
C LYS A 187 -6.20 -7.88 11.97
N HIS A 188 -4.94 -8.30 11.88
CA HIS A 188 -3.82 -7.71 12.63
C HIS A 188 -2.84 -6.92 11.77
N LEU A 189 -3.18 -6.59 10.52
CA LEU A 189 -2.28 -5.78 9.69
C LEU A 189 -2.01 -4.40 10.30
N GLU A 190 -3.02 -3.78 10.89
CA GLU A 190 -2.85 -2.54 11.66
C GLU A 190 -1.89 -2.76 12.81
N THR A 191 -2.01 -3.89 13.51
CA THR A 191 -1.08 -4.31 14.55
C THR A 191 0.32 -4.56 14.04
N PHE A 192 0.48 -5.11 12.84
CA PHE A 192 1.80 -5.29 12.21
C PHE A 192 2.46 -3.96 11.87
N THR A 193 1.75 -3.09 11.15
CA THR A 193 2.27 -1.77 10.81
C THR A 193 2.61 -1.00 12.09
N LYS A 194 1.77 -1.10 13.11
CA LYS A 194 2.00 -0.57 14.43
C LYS A 194 3.25 -1.19 15.08
N SER A 195 3.42 -2.51 15.06
CA SER A 195 4.57 -3.18 15.67
C SER A 195 5.89 -2.77 15.01
N LEU A 196 5.90 -2.50 13.72
CA LEU A 196 7.06 -1.97 13.02
C LEU A 196 7.47 -0.59 13.56
N PHE A 197 6.50 0.21 14.04
CA PHE A 197 6.75 1.56 14.55
C PHE A 197 6.87 1.62 16.08
N VAL A 198 6.21 0.73 16.81
CA VAL A 198 6.09 0.78 18.28
C VAL A 198 7.19 0.02 19.00
N ASN A 199 7.82 -0.98 18.38
CA ASN A 199 8.93 -1.74 18.98
C ASN A 199 10.25 -0.96 19.06
N SER A 200 10.21 0.36 18.93
CA SER A 200 11.38 1.24 18.85
C SER A 200 11.68 2.03 20.15
N GLY A 201 11.24 1.56 21.33
CA GLY A 201 11.59 2.18 22.59
C GLY A 201 10.48 3.01 23.23
N ASN A 202 10.80 4.24 23.71
CA ASN A 202 9.85 5.11 24.43
C ASN A 202 8.93 5.84 23.44
N VAL A 203 7.67 5.40 23.31
CA VAL A 203 6.69 5.93 22.34
C VAL A 203 5.76 6.93 23.04
N LEU A 204 5.63 8.12 22.48
CA LEU A 204 4.58 9.07 22.85
C LEU A 204 3.36 8.85 21.96
N PHE A 205 2.26 8.36 22.54
CA PHE A 205 0.97 8.31 21.89
C PHE A 205 0.19 9.60 22.12
N LYS A 206 -0.17 10.28 21.05
CA LYS A 206 -1.00 11.48 21.06
C LYS A 206 -2.38 11.17 20.53
N HIS A 207 -3.37 11.89 21.01
CA HIS A 207 -4.72 11.76 20.50
C HIS A 207 -4.84 12.43 19.12
N ASP A 208 -5.50 11.79 18.17
CA ASP A 208 -5.67 12.28 16.80
C ASP A 208 -6.35 13.67 16.74
N ASN A 209 -7.24 13.97 17.69
CA ASN A 209 -7.88 15.28 17.78
C ASN A 209 -6.91 16.43 18.09
N GLU A 210 -5.67 16.15 18.52
CA GLU A 210 -4.61 17.16 18.68
C GLU A 210 -4.08 17.66 17.34
N LEU A 211 -4.26 16.84 16.26
CA LEU A 211 -4.05 17.24 14.86
C LEU A 211 -5.32 17.91 14.32
N THR A 212 -5.67 19.07 14.86
CA THR A 212 -6.84 19.81 14.41
C THR A 212 -6.71 20.17 12.93
N GLU A 213 -7.84 20.38 12.25
CA GLU A 213 -7.86 20.80 10.84
C GLU A 213 -7.10 22.11 10.56
N GLN A 214 -6.83 22.91 11.59
CA GLN A 214 -6.01 24.12 11.51
C GLN A 214 -4.50 23.82 11.49
N LYS A 215 -4.08 22.67 12.04
CA LYS A 215 -2.68 22.27 12.10
C LYS A 215 -2.30 21.28 11.01
N PHE A 216 -3.21 20.34 10.72
CA PHE A 216 -2.96 19.25 9.82
C PHE A 216 -4.24 18.83 9.11
N LYS A 217 -4.22 18.88 7.79
CA LYS A 217 -5.35 18.47 6.98
C LYS A 217 -5.06 17.11 6.36
N LYS A 218 -5.87 16.13 6.71
CA LYS A 218 -5.88 14.84 6.01
C LYS A 218 -6.47 15.05 4.63
N GLY A 219 -5.84 14.45 3.65
CA GLY A 219 -6.29 14.53 2.28
C GLY A 219 -7.64 13.84 2.05
N PRO A 220 -8.26 14.13 0.92
CA PRO A 220 -9.41 13.36 0.48
C PRO A 220 -8.97 11.90 0.35
N LYS A 221 -9.79 10.98 0.82
CA LYS A 221 -9.61 9.57 0.45
C LYS A 221 -9.81 9.51 -1.06
N PHE A 222 -8.72 9.51 -1.81
CA PHE A 222 -8.79 9.29 -3.25
C PHE A 222 -9.47 7.95 -3.46
N ALA A 223 -10.61 7.97 -4.12
CA ALA A 223 -11.12 6.76 -4.70
C ALA A 223 -10.01 6.27 -5.64
N ILE A 224 -9.45 5.11 -5.37
CA ILE A 224 -8.57 4.47 -6.33
C ILE A 224 -9.44 4.25 -7.56
N ILE A 225 -9.31 5.16 -8.54
CA ILE A 225 -10.06 5.10 -9.77
C ILE A 225 -9.38 4.03 -10.59
N GLY A 226 -10.00 2.88 -10.66
CA GLY A 226 -9.48 1.76 -11.41
C GLY A 226 -10.25 0.50 -11.11
N ARG A 227 -10.08 -0.48 -11.96
CA ARG A 227 -10.61 -1.80 -11.79
C ARG A 227 -9.42 -2.74 -11.76
N HIS A 228 -9.32 -3.53 -10.70
CA HIS A 228 -8.31 -4.56 -10.64
C HIS A 228 -8.97 -5.91 -10.79
N TYR A 229 -8.47 -6.65 -11.73
CA TYR A 229 -8.86 -8.05 -11.96
C TYR A 229 -7.61 -8.90 -11.89
N ASN A 230 -7.70 -9.98 -11.18
CA ASN A 230 -6.67 -11.01 -11.22
C ASN A 230 -7.33 -12.34 -11.53
N LEU A 231 -6.75 -13.08 -12.45
CA LEU A 231 -7.07 -14.47 -12.68
C LEU A 231 -6.02 -15.33 -11.98
N PHE A 232 -6.47 -16.29 -11.19
CA PHE A 232 -5.62 -17.23 -10.50
C PHE A 232 -5.95 -18.65 -10.95
N TYR A 233 -4.94 -19.38 -11.32
CA TYR A 233 -5.09 -20.80 -11.64
C TYR A 233 -4.28 -21.63 -10.65
N ASN A 234 -4.95 -22.56 -9.99
CA ASN A 234 -4.29 -23.55 -9.15
C ASN A 234 -4.12 -24.85 -9.95
N ASP A 235 -2.89 -25.16 -10.33
CA ASP A 235 -2.53 -26.29 -11.17
C ASP A 235 -2.78 -27.65 -10.45
N ARG A 236 -2.75 -27.70 -9.11
CA ARG A 236 -2.99 -28.94 -8.34
C ARG A 236 -4.44 -29.40 -8.42
N ASN A 237 -5.37 -28.49 -8.23
CA ASN A 237 -6.80 -28.79 -8.24
C ASN A 237 -7.49 -28.27 -9.52
N LYS A 238 -6.71 -27.73 -10.46
CA LYS A 238 -7.15 -27.23 -11.76
C LYS A 238 -8.26 -26.18 -11.67
N THR A 239 -8.28 -25.40 -10.60
CA THR A 239 -9.30 -24.37 -10.41
C THR A 239 -8.85 -23.03 -10.93
N LEU A 240 -9.72 -22.40 -11.72
CA LEU A 240 -9.60 -21.00 -12.11
C LEU A 240 -10.48 -20.15 -11.19
N ASN A 241 -9.89 -19.09 -10.63
CA ASN A 241 -10.60 -18.12 -9.83
C ASN A 241 -10.40 -16.74 -10.44
N VAL A 242 -11.41 -15.89 -10.35
CA VAL A 242 -11.32 -14.47 -10.63
C VAL A 242 -11.35 -13.70 -9.31
N PHE A 243 -10.42 -12.80 -9.18
CA PHE A 243 -10.40 -11.82 -8.13
C PHE A 243 -10.75 -10.47 -8.77
N TYR A 244 -11.79 -9.83 -8.28
CA TYR A 244 -12.28 -8.57 -8.82
C TYR A 244 -12.51 -7.55 -7.71
N ARG A 245 -12.04 -6.33 -7.92
CA ARG A 245 -12.39 -5.18 -7.10
C ARG A 245 -13.02 -4.08 -7.94
N SER A 246 -14.24 -3.68 -7.55
CA SER A 246 -14.84 -2.45 -8.04
C SER A 246 -14.38 -1.26 -7.21
N PHE A 247 -13.90 -0.22 -7.87
CA PHE A 247 -13.64 1.09 -7.28
C PHE A 247 -14.71 2.12 -7.62
N THR A 248 -15.78 1.67 -8.29
CA THR A 248 -16.92 2.53 -8.63
C THR A 248 -17.89 2.66 -7.47
N ASP A 249 -18.64 3.74 -7.44
CA ASP A 249 -19.71 3.96 -6.45
C ASP A 249 -21.03 3.26 -6.82
N ASN A 250 -21.08 2.63 -7.99
CA ASN A 250 -22.25 1.91 -8.47
C ASN A 250 -22.01 0.40 -8.56
N PRO A 251 -23.04 -0.42 -8.35
CA PRO A 251 -22.96 -1.86 -8.59
C PRO A 251 -22.58 -2.14 -10.06
N GLU A 252 -21.79 -3.18 -10.27
CA GLU A 252 -21.37 -3.60 -11.60
C GLU A 252 -21.75 -5.07 -11.85
N ASN A 253 -22.26 -5.32 -13.06
CA ASN A 253 -22.45 -6.68 -13.53
C ASN A 253 -21.27 -7.08 -14.39
N ILE A 254 -20.54 -8.10 -13.94
CA ILE A 254 -19.37 -8.64 -14.63
C ILE A 254 -19.73 -10.01 -15.18
N VAL A 255 -19.34 -10.25 -16.41
CA VAL A 255 -19.49 -11.54 -17.06
C VAL A 255 -18.09 -12.08 -17.36
N VAL A 256 -17.79 -13.25 -16.85
CA VAL A 256 -16.54 -13.96 -17.15
C VAL A 256 -16.87 -15.17 -18.02
N ILE A 257 -16.21 -15.26 -19.16
CA ILE A 257 -16.35 -16.35 -20.12
C ILE A 257 -15.02 -17.09 -20.17
N VAL A 258 -15.06 -18.40 -20.01
CA VAL A 258 -13.90 -19.27 -20.08
C VAL A 258 -14.16 -20.34 -21.13
N ASN A 259 -13.25 -20.50 -22.08
CA ASN A 259 -13.31 -21.46 -23.19
C ASN A 259 -14.63 -21.41 -24.02
N ASP A 260 -15.24 -20.22 -24.09
CA ASP A 260 -16.50 -19.96 -24.82
C ASP A 260 -17.76 -20.67 -24.30
N ASP A 261 -17.62 -21.62 -23.39
CA ASP A 261 -18.73 -22.44 -22.88
C ASP A 261 -19.10 -22.17 -21.43
N ARG A 262 -18.13 -21.80 -20.62
CA ARG A 262 -18.34 -21.47 -19.19
C ARG A 262 -18.59 -19.99 -18.98
N ILE A 263 -19.84 -19.64 -18.66
CA ILE A 263 -20.22 -18.24 -18.37
C ILE A 263 -20.53 -18.08 -16.88
N VAL A 264 -19.82 -17.20 -16.22
CA VAL A 264 -20.05 -16.83 -14.82
C VAL A 264 -20.47 -15.36 -14.74
N ARG A 265 -21.58 -15.09 -14.08
CA ARG A 265 -22.10 -13.73 -13.87
C ARG A 265 -21.88 -13.33 -12.42
N LEU A 266 -21.26 -12.17 -12.22
CA LEU A 266 -20.94 -11.60 -10.91
C LEU A 266 -21.67 -10.27 -10.76
N ASN A 267 -22.43 -10.12 -9.69
CA ASN A 267 -22.98 -8.83 -9.30
C ASN A 267 -22.09 -8.27 -8.20
N VAL A 268 -21.35 -7.23 -8.52
CA VAL A 268 -20.30 -6.66 -7.69
C VAL A 268 -20.81 -5.38 -7.05
N SER A 269 -20.91 -5.39 -5.72
CA SER A 269 -21.29 -4.19 -4.95
C SER A 269 -20.21 -3.11 -5.03
N PRO A 270 -20.57 -1.83 -4.90
CA PRO A 270 -19.61 -0.72 -4.91
C PRO A 270 -18.50 -0.94 -3.88
N ARG A 271 -17.27 -0.67 -4.28
CA ARG A 271 -16.07 -0.71 -3.41
C ARG A 271 -15.81 -2.03 -2.71
N HIS A 272 -16.44 -3.13 -3.13
CA HIS A 272 -16.26 -4.45 -2.55
C HIS A 272 -15.30 -5.31 -3.38
N TRP A 273 -14.70 -6.27 -2.69
CA TRP A 273 -13.86 -7.29 -3.27
C TRP A 273 -14.65 -8.57 -3.47
N TYR A 274 -14.42 -9.21 -4.59
CA TYR A 274 -14.99 -10.50 -4.90
C TYR A 274 -13.91 -11.47 -5.32
N ILE A 275 -13.97 -12.68 -4.77
CA ILE A 275 -13.30 -13.82 -5.32
C ILE A 275 -14.39 -14.82 -5.70
N ASN A 276 -14.33 -15.30 -6.91
CA ASN A 276 -15.23 -16.32 -7.38
C ASN A 276 -14.47 -17.42 -8.09
N ARG A 277 -14.79 -18.66 -7.71
CA ARG A 277 -14.31 -19.84 -8.41
C ARG A 277 -15.09 -19.98 -9.70
N LEU A 278 -14.39 -19.82 -10.81
CA LEU A 278 -14.99 -19.93 -12.16
C LEU A 278 -15.29 -21.39 -12.54
N GLY A 279 -14.45 -22.32 -12.09
CA GLY A 279 -14.62 -23.74 -12.36
C GLY A 279 -13.33 -24.52 -12.20
N ILE A 280 -13.41 -25.80 -12.57
CA ILE A 280 -12.28 -26.71 -12.73
C ILE A 280 -12.05 -26.86 -14.22
N PHE A 281 -10.81 -26.65 -14.67
CA PHE A 281 -10.44 -26.69 -16.09
C PHE A 281 -9.15 -27.48 -16.26
N ASP A 282 -9.17 -28.49 -17.08
CA ASP A 282 -7.96 -29.21 -17.49
C ASP A 282 -7.08 -28.35 -18.38
N GLU A 283 -7.72 -27.55 -19.24
CA GLU A 283 -7.09 -26.59 -20.13
C GLU A 283 -7.92 -25.32 -20.19
N ILE A 284 -7.21 -24.20 -20.30
CA ILE A 284 -7.83 -22.90 -20.52
C ILE A 284 -7.19 -22.30 -21.76
N ASN A 285 -8.02 -22.19 -22.81
CA ASN A 285 -7.60 -21.67 -24.10
C ASN A 285 -8.06 -20.24 -24.33
N TYR A 286 -9.07 -19.80 -23.57
CA TYR A 286 -9.66 -18.51 -23.75
C TYR A 286 -10.28 -17.99 -22.43
N VAL A 287 -10.07 -16.72 -22.14
CA VAL A 287 -10.77 -16.00 -21.07
C VAL A 287 -11.16 -14.62 -21.56
N ARG A 288 -12.40 -14.26 -21.33
CA ARG A 288 -12.94 -12.92 -21.57
C ARG A 288 -13.69 -12.42 -20.34
N ILE A 289 -13.53 -11.14 -20.02
CA ILE A 289 -14.23 -10.48 -18.95
C ILE A 289 -14.89 -9.23 -19.50
N ASP A 290 -16.20 -9.17 -19.37
CA ASP A 290 -17.02 -8.05 -19.84
C ASP A 290 -17.69 -7.37 -18.65
N ASN A 291 -17.91 -6.07 -18.75
CA ASN A 291 -18.95 -5.39 -17.99
C ASN A 291 -20.09 -4.95 -18.91
N SER A 292 -21.13 -4.30 -18.34
CA SER A 292 -22.29 -3.84 -19.13
C SER A 292 -21.95 -2.86 -20.25
N LYS A 293 -20.74 -2.33 -20.30
CA LYS A 293 -20.33 -1.27 -21.23
C LYS A 293 -19.26 -1.69 -22.23
N LYS A 294 -18.37 -2.59 -21.85
CA LYS A 294 -17.22 -2.98 -22.69
C LYS A 294 -16.59 -4.28 -22.24
N THR A 295 -15.80 -4.87 -23.12
CA THR A 295 -14.83 -5.91 -22.79
C THR A 295 -13.69 -5.27 -21.98
N LEU A 296 -13.42 -5.87 -20.83
CA LEU A 296 -12.38 -5.43 -19.90
C LEU A 296 -11.08 -6.20 -20.10
N PHE A 297 -11.22 -7.47 -20.44
CA PHE A 297 -10.11 -8.36 -20.72
C PHE A 297 -10.54 -9.42 -21.74
N GLU A 298 -9.63 -9.73 -22.65
CA GLU A 298 -9.80 -10.84 -23.59
C GLU A 298 -8.43 -11.40 -23.93
N LYS A 299 -8.27 -12.71 -23.78
CA LYS A 299 -7.02 -13.38 -24.10
C LYS A 299 -7.25 -14.83 -24.54
N HIS A 300 -6.61 -15.18 -25.65
CA HIS A 300 -6.40 -16.56 -26.07
C HIS A 300 -5.05 -17.06 -25.53
N PHE A 301 -5.01 -18.29 -25.05
CA PHE A 301 -3.85 -18.92 -24.43
C PHE A 301 -3.40 -20.11 -25.30
N ASP A 302 -2.68 -19.85 -26.37
CA ASP A 302 -2.16 -20.86 -27.28
C ASP A 302 -1.12 -21.73 -26.58
N ASN A 303 -1.52 -22.81 -25.93
CA ASN A 303 -0.66 -23.76 -25.19
C ASN A 303 0.23 -23.14 -24.09
N GLU A 304 0.21 -21.83 -23.91
CA GLU A 304 1.08 -21.09 -22.96
C GLU A 304 0.42 -20.90 -21.59
N PHE A 305 -0.86 -21.24 -21.44
CA PHE A 305 -1.59 -20.96 -20.20
C PHE A 305 -0.85 -21.49 -18.97
N ARG A 306 -0.45 -22.77 -18.99
CA ARG A 306 0.28 -23.38 -17.87
C ARG A 306 1.64 -22.74 -17.62
N GLU A 307 2.36 -22.34 -18.65
CA GLU A 307 3.67 -21.71 -18.52
C GLU A 307 3.56 -20.30 -17.94
N ILE A 308 2.53 -19.55 -18.30
CA ILE A 308 2.25 -18.23 -17.73
C ILE A 308 1.97 -18.36 -16.23
N PHE A 309 1.09 -19.28 -15.83
CA PHE A 309 0.75 -19.46 -14.42
C PHE A 309 1.80 -20.23 -13.60
N LYS A 310 2.71 -20.97 -14.22
CA LYS A 310 3.90 -21.51 -13.55
C LYS A 310 4.91 -20.41 -13.22
N ARG A 311 5.04 -19.39 -14.08
CA ARG A 311 5.94 -18.26 -13.87
C ARG A 311 5.33 -17.15 -13.03
N LYS A 312 4.02 -16.93 -13.17
CA LYS A 312 3.25 -15.95 -12.42
C LYS A 312 1.97 -16.63 -11.97
N SER A 313 1.78 -16.77 -10.67
CA SER A 313 0.59 -17.43 -10.09
C SER A 313 -0.73 -16.76 -10.48
N PHE A 314 -0.67 -15.62 -11.20
CA PHE A 314 -1.83 -14.82 -11.60
C PHE A 314 -1.52 -13.94 -12.81
N ILE A 315 -2.57 -13.45 -13.45
CA ILE A 315 -2.52 -12.42 -14.49
C ILE A 315 -3.32 -11.22 -13.98
N THR A 316 -2.66 -10.07 -13.87
CA THR A 316 -3.31 -8.80 -13.54
C THR A 316 -3.63 -8.06 -14.83
N PHE A 317 -4.82 -7.46 -14.88
CA PHE A 317 -5.23 -6.57 -15.96
C PHE A 317 -6.14 -5.47 -15.42
N SER A 318 -6.04 -4.32 -16.01
CA SER A 318 -6.77 -3.09 -15.65
C SER A 318 -7.70 -2.65 -16.78
#